data_7ac6dad8620286873b3ce3f85c53c708
#
_entry.id   7ac6dad8620286873b3ce3f85c53c708
#
_cell.length_a   1.000
_cell.length_b   1.000
_cell.length_c   1.000
_cell.angle_alpha   90.00
_cell.angle_beta   90.00
_cell.angle_gamma   90.00
#
_symmetry.space_group_name_H-M   'P 1'
#
loop_
_entity.id
_entity.type
_entity.pdbx_description
1 polymer ?
#
loop_
_entity_poly.entity_id
_entity_poly.type
_entity_poly.pdbx_seq_one_letter_code
_entity_poly.pdbx_strand_id
1 'polypeptide(L)'
;MPRKIRPRTSLRVATFHARSYGFRTGRGAHNAQKFLFDNLRSTANGKDKRVIELDIEKCFDRINHSAIMDRLIAPKIIRQGIFRCLKTGVNPEFPEQGTPQGGVASPLLANIALNGIEDIHQSVRYADDMVIILKPKEDANKILDQISQFLAERGMNISEKKTKLTATTDGFDFLGWHFKVQSNGKFRCVPSVDNFKTFRQKVKAIINNSNYGAEVKAAFASTSGTGLEELPPKTARWMGRVFRYATSS
;
A
#
# COMPACT_ATOMS: atom_id res chain seq x y z
N MET A 1 -12.84 29.26 -22.84
CA MET A 1 -12.08 28.30 -22.04
C MET A 1 -13.08 27.44 -21.26
N PRO A 2 -13.13 26.12 -21.43
CA PRO A 2 -14.04 25.29 -20.67
C PRO A 2 -13.57 25.20 -19.22
N ARG A 3 -14.48 25.45 -18.26
CA ARG A 3 -14.23 25.30 -16.84
C ARG A 3 -13.90 23.83 -16.55
N LYS A 4 -12.68 23.55 -16.05
CA LYS A 4 -12.32 22.25 -15.48
C LYS A 4 -13.25 21.98 -14.30
N ILE A 5 -14.24 21.12 -14.50
CA ILE A 5 -15.05 20.55 -13.43
C ILE A 5 -14.10 19.68 -12.58
N ARG A 6 -13.63 20.19 -11.45
CA ARG A 6 -12.98 19.35 -10.46
C ARG A 6 -14.05 18.41 -9.89
N PRO A 7 -13.87 17.09 -9.95
CA PRO A 7 -14.83 16.20 -9.33
C PRO A 7 -14.84 16.49 -7.83
N ARG A 8 -16.04 16.73 -7.28
CA ARG A 8 -16.25 16.86 -5.82
C ARG A 8 -16.08 15.49 -5.15
N THR A 9 -14.84 14.99 -5.11
CA THR A 9 -14.45 13.76 -4.40
C THR A 9 -14.31 13.98 -2.89
N SER A 10 -14.45 15.23 -2.43
CA SER A 10 -14.16 15.61 -1.04
C SER A 10 -15.12 15.03 0.01
N LEU A 11 -16.35 14.70 -0.34
CA LEU A 11 -17.34 14.24 0.65
C LEU A 11 -17.15 12.78 1.10
N ARG A 12 -16.36 11.96 0.38
CA ARG A 12 -16.22 10.52 0.67
C ARG A 12 -14.90 10.12 1.31
N VAL A 13 -13.87 10.92 1.13
CA VAL A 13 -12.56 10.70 1.78
C VAL A 13 -12.68 10.81 3.31
N ALA A 14 -13.65 11.58 3.81
CA ALA A 14 -13.88 11.73 5.24
C ALA A 14 -14.50 10.51 5.93
N THR A 15 -15.10 9.57 5.18
CA THR A 15 -15.76 8.37 5.73
C THR A 15 -14.84 7.15 5.83
N PHE A 16 -13.67 7.18 5.19
CA PHE A 16 -12.73 6.08 5.28
C PHE A 16 -11.92 6.13 6.58
N HIS A 17 -11.56 4.95 7.07
CA HIS A 17 -10.78 4.81 8.29
C HIS A 17 -9.47 5.62 8.25
N ALA A 18 -9.05 6.18 9.38
CA ALA A 18 -7.86 7.04 9.47
C ALA A 18 -6.56 6.32 9.09
N ARG A 19 -6.50 5.00 9.26
CA ARG A 19 -5.35 4.13 8.96
C ARG A 19 -5.37 3.49 7.57
N SER A 20 -6.29 3.92 6.70
CA SER A 20 -6.32 3.57 5.27
C SER A 20 -5.67 4.68 4.46
N TYR A 21 -4.67 4.38 3.64
CA TYR A 21 -3.84 5.38 2.96
C TYR A 21 -3.86 5.31 1.43
N GLY A 22 -3.96 4.12 0.83
CA GLY A 22 -3.88 3.94 -0.61
C GLY A 22 -5.01 4.62 -1.38
N PHE A 23 -4.70 5.23 -2.51
CA PHE A 23 -5.63 5.88 -3.44
C PHE A 23 -6.52 6.95 -2.80
N ARG A 24 -6.00 7.69 -1.84
CA ARG A 24 -6.71 8.75 -1.12
C ARG A 24 -5.98 10.07 -1.26
N THR A 25 -6.74 11.14 -1.56
CA THR A 25 -6.18 12.50 -1.66
C THR A 25 -5.55 12.94 -0.34
N GLY A 26 -4.33 13.46 -0.40
CA GLY A 26 -3.58 13.92 0.77
C GLY A 26 -3.03 12.81 1.65
N ARG A 27 -3.04 11.55 1.18
CA ARG A 27 -2.49 10.39 1.87
C ARG A 27 -1.55 9.61 0.96
N GLY A 28 -0.44 9.16 1.52
CA GLY A 28 0.58 8.44 0.78
C GLY A 28 1.30 7.40 1.62
N ALA A 29 2.25 6.68 1.01
CA ALA A 29 3.06 5.65 1.66
C ALA A 29 3.81 6.17 2.91
N HIS A 30 4.24 7.44 2.91
CA HIS A 30 4.90 8.06 4.06
C HIS A 30 4.02 8.14 5.31
N ASN A 31 2.72 8.34 5.14
CA ASN A 31 1.79 8.35 6.25
C ASN A 31 1.69 6.96 6.88
N ALA A 32 1.71 5.90 6.05
CA ALA A 32 1.76 4.52 6.50
C ALA A 32 3.10 4.21 7.22
N GLN A 33 4.22 4.67 6.66
CA GLN A 33 5.54 4.57 7.30
C GLN A 33 5.57 5.27 8.65
N LYS A 34 5.04 6.50 8.74
CA LYS A 34 4.96 7.24 10.00
C LYS A 34 4.16 6.48 11.04
N PHE A 35 3.02 5.89 10.66
CA PHE A 35 2.22 5.07 11.56
C PHE A 35 3.04 3.89 12.10
N LEU A 36 3.76 3.17 11.24
CA LEU A 36 4.63 2.06 11.65
C LEU A 36 5.75 2.55 12.57
N PHE A 37 6.40 3.66 12.24
CA PHE A 37 7.42 4.26 13.10
C PHE A 37 6.88 4.58 14.50
N ASP A 38 5.74 5.27 14.58
CA ASP A 38 5.15 5.70 15.84
C ASP A 38 4.75 4.51 16.74
N ASN A 39 4.41 3.37 16.12
CA ASN A 39 3.96 2.17 16.83
C ASN A 39 5.06 1.12 17.06
N LEU A 40 6.22 1.21 16.40
CA LEU A 40 7.28 0.22 16.49
C LEU A 40 8.60 0.78 17.02
N ARG A 41 8.69 2.09 17.28
CA ARG A 41 9.88 2.69 17.92
C ARG A 41 10.07 2.19 19.36
N SER A 42 11.23 2.42 19.94
CA SER A 42 11.60 1.97 21.30
C SER A 42 10.59 2.38 22.36
N THR A 43 10.10 3.62 22.32
CA THR A 43 9.08 4.13 23.28
C THR A 43 7.73 3.43 23.18
N ALA A 44 7.47 2.70 22.09
CA ALA A 44 6.26 1.91 21.87
C ALA A 44 6.50 0.40 22.08
N ASN A 45 7.63 -0.01 22.67
CA ASN A 45 8.03 -1.41 22.89
C ASN A 45 7.98 -2.24 21.58
N GLY A 46 8.40 -1.63 20.49
CA GLY A 46 8.32 -2.25 19.16
C GLY A 46 9.09 -3.57 19.06
N LYS A 47 10.18 -3.74 19.84
CA LYS A 47 11.01 -4.95 19.87
C LYS A 47 10.24 -6.21 20.26
N ASP A 48 9.26 -6.08 21.14
CA ASP A 48 8.50 -7.23 21.67
C ASP A 48 7.25 -7.54 20.84
N LYS A 49 7.00 -6.76 19.79
CA LYS A 49 5.82 -6.90 18.91
C LYS A 49 6.08 -7.87 17.77
N ARG A 50 4.98 -8.34 17.20
CA ARG A 50 4.96 -9.11 15.97
C ARG A 50 4.09 -8.39 14.96
N VAL A 51 4.26 -8.70 13.69
CA VAL A 51 3.43 -8.16 12.61
C VAL A 51 2.88 -9.30 11.74
N ILE A 52 1.66 -9.11 11.26
CA ILE A 52 1.13 -9.92 10.17
C ILE A 52 1.20 -9.06 8.91
N GLU A 53 1.98 -9.50 7.93
CA GLU A 53 1.95 -9.01 6.56
C GLU A 53 0.80 -9.71 5.86
N LEU A 54 -0.31 -9.03 5.65
CA LEU A 54 -1.53 -9.60 5.08
C LEU A 54 -1.64 -9.25 3.59
N ASP A 55 -1.84 -10.26 2.76
CA ASP A 55 -2.16 -10.12 1.33
C ASP A 55 -3.56 -10.68 1.07
N ILE A 56 -4.35 -9.96 0.28
CA ILE A 56 -5.71 -10.38 -0.11
C ILE A 56 -5.63 -11.02 -1.50
N GLU A 57 -6.10 -12.28 -1.61
CA GLU A 57 -6.04 -13.01 -2.87
C GLU A 57 -6.92 -12.34 -3.93
N LYS A 58 -6.29 -11.92 -5.05
CA LYS A 58 -6.98 -11.34 -6.21
C LYS A 58 -8.04 -10.30 -5.83
N CYS A 59 -7.71 -9.40 -4.91
CA CYS A 59 -8.64 -8.46 -4.29
C CYS A 59 -9.59 -7.81 -5.32
N PHE A 60 -9.06 -7.21 -6.37
CA PHE A 60 -9.85 -6.52 -7.40
C PHE A 60 -10.75 -7.46 -8.23
N ASP A 61 -10.39 -8.74 -8.35
CA ASP A 61 -11.12 -9.72 -9.16
C ASP A 61 -12.20 -10.45 -8.36
N ARG A 62 -12.15 -10.37 -7.03
CA ARG A 62 -13.00 -11.16 -6.14
C ARG A 62 -14.01 -10.37 -5.33
N ILE A 63 -13.92 -9.05 -5.27
CA ILE A 63 -14.86 -8.22 -4.50
C ILE A 63 -16.29 -8.42 -5.01
N ASN A 64 -17.21 -8.83 -4.15
CA ASN A 64 -18.62 -8.95 -4.48
C ASN A 64 -19.22 -7.57 -4.82
N HIS A 65 -19.99 -7.49 -5.91
CA HIS A 65 -20.69 -6.27 -6.32
C HIS A 65 -21.68 -5.79 -5.24
N SER A 66 -22.36 -6.71 -4.55
CA SER A 66 -23.24 -6.38 -3.42
C SER A 66 -22.47 -5.67 -2.31
N ALA A 67 -21.30 -6.18 -1.92
CA ALA A 67 -20.48 -5.57 -0.88
C ALA A 67 -20.04 -4.14 -1.20
N ILE A 68 -19.83 -3.82 -2.48
CA ILE A 68 -19.57 -2.45 -2.95
C ILE A 68 -20.87 -1.63 -2.87
N MET A 69 -21.96 -2.14 -3.45
CA MET A 69 -23.19 -1.38 -3.62
C MET A 69 -23.88 -1.05 -2.29
N ASP A 70 -23.82 -1.93 -1.31
CA ASP A 70 -24.41 -1.73 0.03
C ASP A 70 -23.70 -0.61 0.80
N ARG A 71 -22.36 -0.49 0.60
CA ARG A 71 -21.53 0.51 1.27
C ARG A 71 -21.34 1.80 0.46
N LEU A 72 -21.80 1.79 -0.81
CA LEU A 72 -21.67 2.93 -1.70
C LEU A 72 -22.68 4.02 -1.33
N ILE A 73 -22.24 5.12 -0.77
CA ILE A 73 -23.05 6.32 -0.53
C ILE A 73 -22.92 7.22 -1.76
N ALA A 74 -23.89 7.27 -2.66
CA ALA A 74 -23.92 8.11 -3.85
C ALA A 74 -25.35 8.42 -4.28
N PRO A 75 -25.59 9.52 -5.01
CA PRO A 75 -26.86 9.78 -5.66
C PRO A 75 -27.30 8.60 -6.53
N LYS A 76 -28.61 8.39 -6.64
CA LYS A 76 -29.20 7.24 -7.36
C LYS A 76 -28.62 7.05 -8.77
N ILE A 77 -28.47 8.12 -9.52
CA ILE A 77 -27.93 8.08 -10.89
C ILE A 77 -26.49 7.56 -10.94
N ILE A 78 -25.65 7.97 -9.97
CA ILE A 78 -24.27 7.50 -9.87
C ILE A 78 -24.23 6.03 -9.45
N ARG A 79 -25.06 5.63 -8.47
CA ARG A 79 -25.18 4.21 -8.06
C ARG A 79 -25.57 3.33 -9.24
N GLN A 80 -26.56 3.75 -10.04
CA GLN A 80 -26.99 3.02 -11.24
C GLN A 80 -25.86 2.92 -12.28
N GLY A 81 -25.12 4.01 -12.51
CA GLY A 81 -23.97 4.02 -13.43
C GLY A 81 -22.89 3.04 -12.99
N ILE A 82 -22.50 3.07 -11.71
CA ILE A 82 -21.50 2.15 -11.15
C ILE A 82 -22.01 0.69 -11.25
N PHE A 83 -23.25 0.44 -10.88
CA PHE A 83 -23.83 -0.90 -10.98
C PHE A 83 -23.78 -1.45 -12.42
N ARG A 84 -24.14 -0.63 -13.42
CA ARG A 84 -24.04 -1.03 -14.83
C ARG A 84 -22.60 -1.34 -15.23
N CYS A 85 -21.62 -0.52 -14.82
CA CYS A 85 -20.20 -0.79 -15.08
C CYS A 85 -19.72 -2.10 -14.43
N LEU A 86 -20.16 -2.40 -13.22
CA LEU A 86 -19.82 -3.66 -12.56
C LEU A 86 -20.45 -4.87 -13.28
N LYS A 87 -21.69 -4.74 -13.75
CA LYS A 87 -22.43 -5.79 -14.47
C LYS A 87 -21.91 -6.08 -15.89
N THR A 88 -21.05 -5.23 -16.48
CA THR A 88 -20.42 -5.55 -17.79
C THR A 88 -19.48 -6.74 -17.71
N GLY A 89 -19.17 -7.18 -16.50
CA GLY A 89 -18.37 -8.38 -16.24
C GLY A 89 -16.88 -8.17 -16.48
N VAL A 90 -16.10 -8.44 -15.46
CA VAL A 90 -14.62 -8.40 -15.53
C VAL A 90 -14.08 -9.81 -15.63
N ASN A 91 -14.76 -10.73 -14.98
CA ASN A 91 -14.38 -12.13 -14.91
C ASN A 91 -15.57 -13.01 -15.33
N PRO A 92 -15.46 -13.71 -16.47
CA PRO A 92 -16.54 -14.62 -16.93
C PRO A 92 -16.89 -15.73 -15.93
N GLU A 93 -15.91 -16.19 -15.13
CA GLU A 93 -16.14 -17.22 -14.11
C GLU A 93 -16.93 -16.70 -12.91
N PHE A 94 -16.87 -15.39 -12.64
CA PHE A 94 -17.51 -14.78 -11.48
C PHE A 94 -18.23 -13.48 -11.87
N PRO A 95 -19.41 -13.56 -12.52
CA PRO A 95 -20.09 -12.41 -13.11
C PRO A 95 -20.60 -11.37 -12.08
N GLU A 96 -20.74 -11.77 -10.81
CA GLU A 96 -21.16 -10.90 -9.70
C GLU A 96 -19.98 -10.38 -8.85
N GLN A 97 -18.75 -10.61 -9.32
CA GLN A 97 -17.53 -10.23 -8.62
C GLN A 97 -16.59 -9.43 -9.50
N GLY A 98 -15.70 -8.72 -8.84
CA GLY A 98 -14.59 -8.02 -9.44
C GLY A 98 -14.91 -6.59 -9.88
N THR A 99 -13.82 -5.86 -10.07
CA THR A 99 -13.81 -4.50 -10.61
C THR A 99 -12.82 -4.43 -11.76
N PRO A 100 -13.09 -3.63 -12.83
CA PRO A 100 -12.18 -3.54 -13.97
C PRO A 100 -10.77 -3.17 -13.55
N GLN A 101 -9.78 -4.03 -13.85
CA GLN A 101 -8.37 -3.71 -13.64
C GLN A 101 -7.98 -2.54 -14.54
N GLY A 102 -7.31 -1.52 -13.96
CA GLY A 102 -6.99 -0.27 -14.66
C GLY A 102 -8.15 0.72 -14.77
N GLY A 103 -9.33 0.39 -14.27
CA GLY A 103 -10.45 1.32 -14.18
C GLY A 103 -10.19 2.44 -13.17
N VAL A 104 -10.47 3.69 -13.55
CA VAL A 104 -10.24 4.89 -12.70
C VAL A 104 -10.98 4.80 -11.36
N ALA A 105 -12.13 4.14 -11.32
CA ALA A 105 -12.95 4.01 -10.11
C ALA A 105 -12.60 2.76 -9.27
N SER A 106 -11.92 1.76 -9.82
CA SER A 106 -11.67 0.48 -9.16
C SER A 106 -10.95 0.61 -7.82
N PRO A 107 -9.90 1.45 -7.65
CA PRO A 107 -9.28 1.66 -6.36
C PRO A 107 -10.21 2.26 -5.30
N LEU A 108 -11.13 3.14 -5.72
CA LEU A 108 -12.14 3.71 -4.82
C LEU A 108 -13.14 2.64 -4.39
N LEU A 109 -13.62 1.81 -5.32
CA LEU A 109 -14.57 0.73 -5.05
C LEU A 109 -13.97 -0.31 -4.11
N ALA A 110 -12.70 -0.69 -4.32
CA ALA A 110 -11.96 -1.56 -3.41
C ALA A 110 -11.85 -0.96 -2.00
N ASN A 111 -11.51 0.33 -1.90
CA ASN A 111 -11.46 1.01 -0.61
C ASN A 111 -12.84 1.08 0.08
N ILE A 112 -13.94 1.19 -0.67
CA ILE A 112 -15.31 1.15 -0.12
C ILE A 112 -15.61 -0.24 0.45
N ALA A 113 -15.29 -1.30 -0.29
CA ALA A 113 -15.53 -2.68 0.15
C ALA A 113 -14.69 -3.05 1.38
N LEU A 114 -13.43 -2.64 1.43
CA LEU A 114 -12.48 -2.94 2.51
C LEU A 114 -12.61 -2.01 3.72
N ASN A 115 -13.39 -0.93 3.64
CA ASN A 115 -13.52 0.01 4.75
C ASN A 115 -14.09 -0.67 5.99
N GLY A 116 -13.41 -0.48 7.12
CA GLY A 116 -13.75 -1.09 8.40
C GLY A 116 -12.88 -2.30 8.78
N ILE A 117 -12.07 -2.85 7.87
CA ILE A 117 -11.12 -3.93 8.20
C ILE A 117 -10.08 -3.46 9.24
N GLU A 118 -9.75 -2.17 9.22
CA GLU A 118 -8.82 -1.55 10.15
C GLU A 118 -9.35 -1.46 11.59
N ASP A 119 -10.67 -1.62 11.79
CA ASP A 119 -11.31 -1.60 13.11
C ASP A 119 -11.11 -2.93 13.86
N ILE A 120 -10.84 -4.04 13.14
CA ILE A 120 -10.64 -5.35 13.72
C ILE A 120 -9.42 -5.36 14.65
N HIS A 121 -8.30 -4.76 14.19
CA HIS A 121 -7.09 -4.69 14.99
C HIS A 121 -6.23 -3.47 14.64
N GLN A 122 -5.21 -3.19 15.47
CA GLN A 122 -4.23 -2.14 15.21
C GLN A 122 -3.44 -2.46 13.92
N SER A 123 -3.73 -1.74 12.85
CA SER A 123 -3.23 -2.04 11.50
C SER A 123 -3.04 -0.78 10.68
N VAL A 124 -2.31 -0.92 9.58
CA VAL A 124 -2.17 0.07 8.54
C VAL A 124 -2.46 -0.58 7.20
N ARG A 125 -3.32 0.04 6.39
CA ARG A 125 -3.68 -0.47 5.08
C ARG A 125 -3.33 0.54 3.98
N TYR A 126 -2.78 0.03 2.90
CA TYR A 126 -2.54 0.77 1.66
C TYR A 126 -3.13 -0.01 0.48
N ALA A 127 -4.32 0.37 0.06
CA ALA A 127 -5.13 -0.40 -0.89
C ALA A 127 -5.46 -1.82 -0.37
N ASP A 128 -4.95 -2.84 -1.02
CA ASP A 128 -5.03 -4.26 -0.68
C ASP A 128 -3.90 -4.75 0.24
N ASP A 129 -2.77 -4.03 0.29
CA ASP A 129 -1.67 -4.33 1.20
C ASP A 129 -1.99 -3.89 2.63
N MET A 130 -1.76 -4.75 3.61
CA MET A 130 -2.05 -4.46 5.01
C MET A 130 -0.99 -5.04 5.96
N VAL A 131 -0.62 -4.27 6.97
CA VAL A 131 0.23 -4.71 8.08
C VAL A 131 -0.53 -4.56 9.38
N ILE A 132 -0.62 -5.63 10.15
CA ILE A 132 -1.30 -5.69 11.44
C ILE A 132 -0.23 -5.82 12.52
N ILE A 133 -0.32 -4.98 13.56
CA ILE A 133 0.65 -4.95 14.66
C ILE A 133 0.07 -5.71 15.84
N LEU A 134 0.73 -6.77 16.25
CA LEU A 134 0.36 -7.60 17.39
C LEU A 134 1.20 -7.28 18.62
N LYS A 135 0.57 -7.25 19.78
CA LYS A 135 1.27 -7.26 21.07
C LYS A 135 1.90 -8.64 21.33
N PRO A 136 2.86 -8.74 22.26
CA PRO A 136 3.68 -9.96 22.44
C PRO A 136 2.89 -11.26 22.64
N LYS A 137 1.76 -11.21 23.33
CA LYS A 137 0.95 -12.38 23.70
C LYS A 137 -0.38 -12.50 22.95
N GLU A 138 -0.62 -11.64 21.96
CA GLU A 138 -1.86 -11.70 21.19
C GLU A 138 -1.88 -12.91 20.27
N ASP A 139 -3.04 -13.55 20.20
CA ASP A 139 -3.25 -14.70 19.32
C ASP A 139 -3.45 -14.23 17.87
N ALA A 140 -2.46 -14.54 17.02
CA ALA A 140 -2.50 -14.19 15.62
C ALA A 140 -3.64 -14.91 14.86
N ASN A 141 -3.93 -16.17 15.21
CA ASN A 141 -4.95 -16.97 14.54
C ASN A 141 -6.33 -16.37 14.75
N LYS A 142 -6.64 -15.96 15.98
CA LYS A 142 -7.92 -15.31 16.29
C LYS A 142 -8.16 -14.05 15.47
N ILE A 143 -7.09 -13.27 15.24
CA ILE A 143 -7.18 -12.03 14.46
C ILE A 143 -7.33 -12.36 12.97
N LEU A 144 -6.58 -13.35 12.48
CA LEU A 144 -6.70 -13.84 11.10
C LEU A 144 -8.10 -14.41 10.82
N ASP A 145 -8.71 -15.13 11.76
CA ASP A 145 -10.07 -15.66 11.63
C ASP A 145 -11.11 -14.53 11.51
N GLN A 146 -10.99 -13.47 12.33
CA GLN A 146 -11.87 -12.31 12.24
C GLN A 146 -11.73 -11.58 10.90
N ILE A 147 -10.50 -11.43 10.40
CA ILE A 147 -10.23 -10.81 9.11
C ILE A 147 -10.73 -11.71 7.98
N SER A 148 -10.54 -13.01 8.07
CA SER A 148 -11.04 -13.99 7.09
C SER A 148 -12.56 -13.93 6.98
N GLN A 149 -13.25 -13.87 8.11
CA GLN A 149 -14.70 -13.70 8.13
C GLN A 149 -15.13 -12.36 7.49
N PHE A 150 -14.45 -11.25 7.84
CA PHE A 150 -14.72 -9.93 7.25
C PHE A 150 -14.54 -9.94 5.73
N LEU A 151 -13.51 -10.62 5.22
CA LEU A 151 -13.22 -10.72 3.79
C LEU A 151 -14.21 -11.67 3.08
N ALA A 152 -14.53 -12.80 3.70
CA ALA A 152 -15.47 -13.79 3.15
C ALA A 152 -16.86 -13.19 2.89
N GLU A 153 -17.39 -12.37 3.80
CA GLU A 153 -18.64 -11.62 3.61
C GLU A 153 -18.63 -10.72 2.36
N ARG A 154 -17.44 -10.42 1.82
CA ARG A 154 -17.20 -9.55 0.68
C ARG A 154 -16.71 -10.31 -0.55
N GLY A 155 -16.70 -11.66 -0.48
CA GLY A 155 -16.27 -12.54 -1.56
C GLY A 155 -14.75 -12.67 -1.71
N MET A 156 -13.98 -12.18 -0.75
CA MET A 156 -12.51 -12.19 -0.77
C MET A 156 -11.95 -13.19 0.23
N ASN A 157 -10.71 -13.63 -0.01
CA ASN A 157 -9.97 -14.53 0.87
C ASN A 157 -8.58 -13.96 1.17
N ILE A 158 -8.01 -14.41 2.29
CA ILE A 158 -6.61 -14.17 2.62
C ILE A 158 -5.74 -15.06 1.72
N SER A 159 -4.66 -14.52 1.19
CA SER A 159 -3.63 -15.30 0.50
C SER A 159 -2.73 -15.97 1.53
N GLU A 160 -2.98 -17.24 1.85
CA GLU A 160 -2.16 -18.00 2.82
C GLU A 160 -0.68 -18.05 2.43
N LYS A 161 -0.40 -18.15 1.11
CA LYS A 161 0.97 -18.25 0.60
C LYS A 161 1.78 -16.96 0.81
N LYS A 162 1.13 -15.82 0.87
CA LYS A 162 1.79 -14.50 0.97
C LYS A 162 1.64 -13.87 2.34
N THR A 163 0.64 -14.30 3.12
CA THR A 163 0.44 -13.80 4.49
C THR A 163 1.50 -14.40 5.41
N LYS A 164 2.19 -13.54 6.15
CA LYS A 164 3.31 -13.94 7.03
C LYS A 164 3.16 -13.33 8.41
N LEU A 165 3.44 -14.14 9.42
CA LEU A 165 3.62 -13.67 10.80
C LEU A 165 5.13 -13.54 11.09
N THR A 166 5.58 -12.33 11.35
CA THR A 166 7.01 -12.01 11.51
C THR A 166 7.24 -11.25 12.81
N ALA A 167 8.34 -11.57 13.53
CA ALA A 167 8.77 -10.72 14.63
C ALA A 167 9.34 -9.40 14.07
N THR A 168 9.08 -8.30 14.74
CA THR A 168 9.60 -6.98 14.31
C THR A 168 11.13 -6.93 14.31
N THR A 169 11.77 -7.78 15.10
CA THR A 169 13.24 -7.94 15.17
C THR A 169 13.82 -8.67 13.96
N ASP A 170 13.05 -9.52 13.30
CA ASP A 170 13.48 -10.21 12.09
C ASP A 170 13.36 -9.29 10.87
N GLY A 171 12.38 -8.39 10.92
CA GLY A 171 12.09 -7.41 9.89
C GLY A 171 11.05 -7.90 8.92
N PHE A 172 10.34 -6.95 8.28
CA PHE A 172 9.27 -7.21 7.31
C PHE A 172 9.28 -6.16 6.19
N ASP A 173 8.68 -6.49 5.07
CA ASP A 173 8.60 -5.61 3.90
C ASP A 173 7.19 -5.05 3.74
N PHE A 174 7.10 -3.74 3.48
CA PHE A 174 5.82 -3.08 3.21
C PHE A 174 6.02 -1.87 2.30
N LEU A 175 5.23 -1.77 1.24
CA LEU A 175 5.29 -0.68 0.26
C LEU A 175 6.69 -0.40 -0.31
N GLY A 176 7.46 -1.46 -0.56
CA GLY A 176 8.81 -1.36 -1.10
C GLY A 176 9.89 -0.94 -0.07
N TRP A 177 9.56 -0.95 1.21
CA TRP A 177 10.45 -0.67 2.31
C TRP A 177 10.63 -1.89 3.20
N HIS A 178 11.84 -2.06 3.72
CA HIS A 178 12.16 -3.02 4.76
C HIS A 178 12.20 -2.35 6.11
N PHE A 179 11.36 -2.81 7.02
CA PHE A 179 11.23 -2.33 8.39
C PHE A 179 11.82 -3.34 9.36
N LYS A 180 12.63 -2.86 10.31
CA LYS A 180 13.22 -3.72 11.33
C LYS A 180 13.41 -2.97 12.64
N VAL A 181 13.11 -3.61 13.76
CA VAL A 181 13.46 -3.12 15.09
C VAL A 181 14.75 -3.83 15.52
N GLN A 182 15.79 -3.06 15.74
CA GLN A 182 17.09 -3.59 16.17
C GLN A 182 17.03 -4.05 17.63
N SER A 183 18.00 -4.87 18.05
CA SER A 183 18.13 -5.38 19.43
C SER A 183 18.17 -4.27 20.49
N ASN A 184 18.70 -3.10 20.13
CA ASN A 184 18.71 -1.90 20.96
C ASN A 184 17.38 -1.09 20.93
N GLY A 185 16.33 -1.62 20.32
CA GLY A 185 15.02 -0.99 20.19
C GLY A 185 14.92 0.11 19.12
N LYS A 186 16.00 0.42 18.38
CA LYS A 186 15.95 1.41 17.31
C LYS A 186 15.18 0.88 16.12
N PHE A 187 14.18 1.62 15.69
CA PHE A 187 13.44 1.35 14.47
C PHE A 187 14.26 1.77 13.24
N ARG A 188 14.40 0.87 12.28
CA ARG A 188 15.09 1.08 11.02
C ARG A 188 14.12 0.88 9.85
N CYS A 189 14.15 1.81 8.91
CA CYS A 189 13.43 1.73 7.66
C CYS A 189 14.43 1.98 6.52
N VAL A 190 14.53 1.03 5.60
CA VAL A 190 15.41 1.09 4.42
C VAL A 190 14.64 0.58 3.20
N PRO A 191 15.01 0.95 1.97
CA PRO A 191 14.40 0.33 0.78
C PRO A 191 14.53 -1.20 0.84
N SER A 192 13.48 -1.92 0.42
CA SER A 192 13.53 -3.37 0.31
C SER A 192 14.58 -3.79 -0.73
N VAL A 193 15.07 -5.02 -0.62
CA VAL A 193 16.11 -5.54 -1.52
C VAL A 193 15.66 -5.47 -2.98
N ASP A 194 14.40 -5.82 -3.26
CA ASP A 194 13.86 -5.82 -4.62
C ASP A 194 13.66 -4.42 -5.17
N ASN A 195 13.21 -3.49 -4.34
CA ASN A 195 13.07 -2.08 -4.72
C ASN A 195 14.45 -1.47 -5.01
N PHE A 196 15.46 -1.80 -4.20
CA PHE A 196 16.82 -1.36 -4.44
C PHE A 196 17.43 -1.95 -5.71
N LYS A 197 17.21 -3.24 -6.00
CA LYS A 197 17.63 -3.88 -7.26
C LYS A 197 16.99 -3.20 -8.48
N THR A 198 15.66 -2.98 -8.43
CA THR A 198 14.91 -2.32 -9.49
C THR A 198 15.42 -0.90 -9.74
N PHE A 199 15.67 -0.15 -8.67
CA PHE A 199 16.26 1.19 -8.75
C PHE A 199 17.64 1.14 -9.45
N ARG A 200 18.54 0.27 -9.00
CA ARG A 200 19.86 0.11 -9.64
C ARG A 200 19.77 -0.22 -11.12
N GLN A 201 18.85 -1.11 -11.51
CA GLN A 201 18.65 -1.49 -12.91
C GLN A 201 18.16 -0.29 -13.74
N LYS A 202 17.20 0.48 -13.24
CA LYS A 202 16.71 1.71 -13.90
C LYS A 202 17.84 2.73 -14.08
N VAL A 203 18.61 3.01 -13.02
CA VAL A 203 19.75 3.93 -13.08
C VAL A 203 20.78 3.45 -14.10
N LYS A 204 21.15 2.16 -14.07
CA LYS A 204 22.09 1.57 -15.04
C LYS A 204 21.58 1.69 -16.48
N ALA A 205 20.29 1.44 -16.71
CA ALA A 205 19.69 1.58 -18.03
C ALA A 205 19.77 3.03 -18.56
N ILE A 206 19.47 4.02 -17.70
CA ILE A 206 19.57 5.44 -18.06
C ILE A 206 21.02 5.82 -18.38
N ILE A 207 21.99 5.40 -17.57
CA ILE A 207 23.40 5.67 -17.79
C ILE A 207 23.88 5.05 -19.09
N ASN A 208 23.51 3.80 -19.38
CA ASN A 208 24.00 3.08 -20.57
C ASN A 208 23.32 3.54 -21.86
N ASN A 209 22.04 3.93 -21.81
CA ASN A 209 21.26 4.28 -23.00
C ASN A 209 21.33 5.77 -23.38
N SER A 210 21.95 6.61 -22.54
CA SER A 210 22.04 8.05 -22.83
C SER A 210 23.40 8.43 -23.36
N ASN A 211 23.42 9.26 -24.43
CA ASN A 211 24.63 9.87 -24.98
C ASN A 211 25.05 11.17 -24.23
N TYR A 212 24.42 11.45 -23.11
CA TYR A 212 24.68 12.65 -22.34
C TYR A 212 25.90 12.51 -21.41
N GLY A 213 26.52 13.62 -21.06
CA GLY A 213 27.60 13.67 -20.06
C GLY A 213 27.16 13.21 -18.66
N ALA A 214 28.11 12.88 -17.81
CA ALA A 214 27.87 12.26 -16.50
C ALA A 214 26.91 13.10 -15.58
N GLU A 215 27.00 14.43 -15.62
CA GLU A 215 26.16 15.34 -14.83
C GLU A 215 24.69 15.29 -15.25
N VAL A 216 24.43 15.29 -16.58
CA VAL A 216 23.07 15.18 -17.13
C VAL A 216 22.49 13.81 -16.86
N LYS A 217 23.29 12.74 -16.95
CA LYS A 217 22.88 11.37 -16.59
C LYS A 217 22.47 11.27 -15.09
N ALA A 218 23.22 11.93 -14.22
CA ALA A 218 22.90 11.97 -12.79
C ALA A 218 21.60 12.74 -12.52
N ALA A 219 21.37 13.88 -13.22
CA ALA A 219 20.13 14.64 -13.11
C ALA A 219 18.91 13.85 -13.59
N PHE A 220 18.99 13.14 -14.73
CA PHE A 220 17.92 12.27 -15.22
C PHE A 220 17.63 11.10 -14.28
N ALA A 221 18.66 10.50 -13.68
CA ALA A 221 18.49 9.43 -12.72
C ALA A 221 17.80 9.91 -11.43
N SER A 222 17.99 11.17 -11.04
CA SER A 222 17.32 11.76 -9.88
C SER A 222 15.85 12.11 -10.15
N THR A 223 15.51 12.51 -11.39
CA THR A 223 14.15 12.92 -11.78
C THR A 223 13.28 11.75 -12.25
N SER A 224 13.85 10.68 -12.77
CA SER A 224 13.08 9.49 -13.19
C SER A 224 12.65 8.59 -12.03
N GLY A 225 13.13 8.85 -10.84
CA GLY A 225 12.65 8.24 -9.61
C GLY A 225 11.42 8.96 -9.08
N THR A 226 10.25 8.78 -9.70
CA THR A 226 8.95 9.21 -9.14
C THR A 226 8.64 8.70 -7.74
N GLY A 227 9.57 7.91 -7.14
CA GLY A 227 9.61 7.54 -5.74
C GLY A 227 10.70 8.24 -4.93
N LEU A 228 11.57 9.06 -5.53
CA LEU A 228 12.67 9.72 -4.81
C LEU A 228 12.24 11.04 -4.15
N GLU A 229 11.29 11.76 -4.73
CA GLU A 229 10.69 12.96 -4.11
C GLU A 229 9.90 12.61 -2.84
N GLU A 230 9.50 11.35 -2.71
CA GLU A 230 8.81 10.84 -1.53
C GLU A 230 9.77 10.27 -0.45
N LEU A 231 11.09 10.35 -0.62
CA LEU A 231 12.03 9.79 0.35
C LEU A 231 12.28 10.74 1.54
N PRO A 232 12.29 10.23 2.77
CA PRO A 232 12.72 11.03 3.92
C PRO A 232 14.14 11.60 3.70
N PRO A 233 14.46 12.80 4.20
CA PRO A 233 15.75 13.48 3.97
C PRO A 233 17.00 12.63 4.29
N LYS A 234 16.89 11.72 5.26
CA LYS A 234 17.98 10.80 5.62
C LYS A 234 18.23 9.73 4.56
N THR A 235 17.20 9.28 3.85
CA THR A 235 17.28 8.29 2.78
C THR A 235 17.80 8.92 1.49
N ALA A 236 17.39 10.16 1.21
CA ALA A 236 17.96 10.96 0.10
C ALA A 236 19.47 11.19 0.30
N ARG A 237 19.93 11.43 1.54
CA ARG A 237 21.35 11.59 1.88
C ARG A 237 22.15 10.28 1.76
N TRP A 238 21.51 9.13 2.01
CA TRP A 238 22.12 7.81 1.83
C TRP A 238 22.20 7.46 0.34
N MET A 239 21.17 7.75 -0.45
CA MET A 239 21.20 7.59 -1.91
C MET A 239 22.25 8.48 -2.56
N GLY A 240 22.47 9.71 -2.12
CA GLY A 240 23.55 10.57 -2.58
C GLY A 240 24.96 9.99 -2.30
N ARG A 241 25.12 9.13 -1.30
CA ARG A 241 26.36 8.37 -1.06
C ARG A 241 26.51 7.18 -2.02
N VAL A 242 25.43 6.46 -2.31
CA VAL A 242 25.42 5.35 -3.27
C VAL A 242 25.72 5.85 -4.69
N PHE A 243 25.21 7.03 -5.07
CA PHE A 243 25.52 7.67 -6.34
C PHE A 243 27.03 7.99 -6.48
N ARG A 244 27.67 8.50 -5.45
CA ARG A 244 29.11 8.77 -5.47
C ARG A 244 29.97 7.51 -5.63
N TYR A 245 29.51 6.38 -5.09
CA TYR A 245 30.20 5.07 -5.27
C TYR A 245 30.01 4.48 -6.67
N ALA A 246 28.88 4.72 -7.33
CA ALA A 246 28.58 4.18 -8.65
C ALA A 246 29.23 4.97 -9.80
N THR A 247 29.68 6.21 -9.54
CA THR A 247 30.35 7.09 -10.52
C THR A 247 31.88 7.10 -10.35
N SER A 248 32.42 6.43 -9.34
CA SER A 248 33.86 6.35 -9.06
C SER A 248 34.48 4.97 -9.32
N SER A 249 33.76 4.12 -10.11
CA SER A 249 34.25 2.79 -10.57
C SER A 249 34.23 2.74 -12.10
#